data_98d2814302b44a79698c1bd199c9921f
#
_entry.id   98d2814302b44a79698c1bd199c9921f
#
_cell.length_a   1.000
_cell.length_b   1.000
_cell.length_c   1.000
_cell.angle_alpha   90.00
_cell.angle_beta   90.00
_cell.angle_gamma   90.00
#
_symmetry.space_group_name_H-M   'P 1'
#
loop_
_entity.id
_entity.type
_entity.pdbx_description
1 polymer ?
#
loop_
_entity_poly.entity_id
_entity_poly.type
_entity_poly.pdbx_seq_one_letter_code
_entity_poly.pdbx_strand_id
1 'polypeptide(L)'
;GKYKAKTKQLSGGEQQRVALARALVNNPSILLADEPTGNLDPNNSWEIMKLLEEINESGTTVVVVTHNREIVNAMQKRVITMKKGVIISDEEKGGYIDED
;
A
#
# COMPACT_ATOMS: atom_id res chain seq x y z
N GLY A 1 -16.91 14.82 -22.21
CA GLY A 1 -16.78 16.14 -21.73
C GLY A 1 -15.48 16.37 -20.98
N LYS A 2 -15.44 17.43 -20.26
CA LYS A 2 -14.25 17.81 -19.50
C LYS A 2 -13.78 16.72 -18.54
N TYR A 3 -14.74 16.07 -17.92
CA TYR A 3 -14.41 15.03 -16.95
C TYR A 3 -13.71 13.85 -17.56
N LYS A 4 -14.15 13.48 -18.75
CA LYS A 4 -13.51 12.36 -19.44
C LYS A 4 -12.06 12.66 -19.75
N ALA A 5 -11.79 13.86 -20.23
CA ALA A 5 -10.42 14.23 -20.55
C ALA A 5 -9.55 14.24 -19.31
N LYS A 6 -10.06 14.81 -18.22
CA LYS A 6 -9.30 14.85 -16.97
C LYS A 6 -9.07 13.48 -16.39
N THR A 7 -10.09 12.62 -16.45
CA THR A 7 -9.96 11.26 -15.94
C THR A 7 -8.87 10.49 -16.67
N LYS A 8 -8.79 10.69 -17.97
CA LYS A 8 -7.77 10.02 -18.78
C LYS A 8 -6.37 10.51 -18.47
N GLN A 9 -6.25 11.71 -17.89
CA GLN A 9 -4.95 12.32 -17.62
C GLN A 9 -4.44 12.06 -16.20
N LEU A 10 -5.16 11.27 -15.41
CA LEU A 10 -4.71 10.98 -14.05
C LEU A 10 -3.39 10.22 -14.05
N SER A 11 -2.46 10.66 -13.21
CA SER A 11 -1.20 9.95 -13.01
C SER A 11 -1.45 8.66 -12.21
N GLY A 12 -0.45 7.78 -12.16
CA GLY A 12 -0.54 6.56 -11.36
C GLY A 12 -0.82 6.86 -9.90
N GLY A 13 -0.14 7.88 -9.35
CA GLY A 13 -0.36 8.28 -7.97
C GLY A 13 -1.76 8.79 -7.72
N GLU A 14 -2.27 9.60 -8.65
CA GLU A 14 -3.63 10.11 -8.53
C GLU A 14 -4.66 9.00 -8.61
N GLN A 15 -4.43 8.02 -9.49
CA GLN A 15 -5.31 6.87 -9.60
C GLN A 15 -5.35 6.07 -8.31
N GLN A 16 -4.20 5.88 -7.67
CA GLN A 16 -4.13 5.18 -6.39
C GLN A 16 -4.86 5.94 -5.31
N ARG A 17 -4.71 7.25 -5.25
CA ARG A 17 -5.41 8.07 -4.25
C ARG A 17 -6.91 7.98 -4.44
N VAL A 18 -7.39 8.01 -5.68
CA VAL A 18 -8.81 7.86 -5.96
C VAL A 18 -9.32 6.49 -5.52
N ALA A 19 -8.55 5.43 -5.80
CA ALA A 19 -8.91 4.09 -5.39
C ALA A 19 -9.00 3.98 -3.86
N LEU A 20 -8.05 4.58 -3.16
CA LEU A 20 -8.06 4.57 -1.69
C LEU A 20 -9.26 5.34 -1.14
N ALA A 21 -9.57 6.50 -1.74
CA ALA A 21 -10.71 7.28 -1.32
C ALA A 21 -12.02 6.49 -1.47
N ARG A 22 -12.15 5.78 -2.58
CA ARG A 22 -13.34 4.93 -2.80
C ARG A 22 -13.44 3.81 -1.78
N ALA A 23 -12.31 3.20 -1.46
CA ALA A 23 -12.28 2.12 -0.49
C ALA A 23 -12.69 2.60 0.90
N LEU A 24 -12.45 3.86 1.23
CA LEU A 24 -12.74 4.42 2.54
C LEU A 24 -14.16 4.95 2.71
N VAL A 25 -14.93 5.03 1.64
CA VAL A 25 -16.28 5.62 1.69
C VAL A 25 -17.16 4.95 2.75
N ASN A 26 -17.04 3.65 2.93
CA ASN A 26 -17.86 2.91 3.88
C ASN A 26 -17.19 2.74 5.25
N ASN A 27 -16.17 3.51 5.55
CA ASN A 27 -15.44 3.41 6.83
C ASN A 27 -15.07 1.98 7.20
N PRO A 28 -14.29 1.29 6.38
CA PRO A 28 -13.94 -0.09 6.67
C PRO A 28 -13.05 -0.19 7.89
N SER A 29 -13.15 -1.29 8.63
CA SER A 29 -12.23 -1.55 9.74
C SER A 29 -10.90 -2.12 9.23
N ILE A 30 -10.90 -2.71 8.04
CA ILE A 30 -9.71 -3.28 7.42
C ILE A 30 -9.62 -2.80 5.98
N LEU A 31 -8.45 -2.31 5.59
CA LEU A 31 -8.17 -1.91 4.22
C LEU A 31 -7.06 -2.80 3.67
N LEU A 32 -7.31 -3.42 2.54
CA LEU A 32 -6.32 -4.24 1.85
C LEU A 32 -5.76 -3.46 0.67
N ALA A 33 -4.47 -3.26 0.66
CA ALA A 33 -3.77 -2.58 -0.43
C ALA A 33 -2.80 -3.56 -1.08
N ASP A 34 -3.10 -3.98 -2.31
CA ASP A 34 -2.30 -4.96 -3.03
C ASP A 34 -1.38 -4.24 -4.01
N GLU A 35 -0.08 -4.33 -3.75
CA GLU A 35 0.96 -3.66 -4.52
C GLU A 35 0.63 -2.18 -4.76
N PRO A 36 0.35 -1.42 -3.69
CA PRO A 36 -0.18 -0.06 -3.85
C PRO A 36 0.81 0.91 -4.50
N THR A 37 2.09 0.58 -4.51
CA THR A 37 3.12 1.42 -5.13
C THR A 37 3.66 0.85 -6.43
N GLY A 38 3.05 -0.21 -6.94
CA GLY A 38 3.46 -0.80 -8.21
C GLY A 38 3.32 0.21 -9.34
N ASN A 39 4.33 0.32 -10.18
CA ASN A 39 4.36 1.23 -11.32
C ASN A 39 4.40 2.72 -10.97
N LEU A 40 4.65 3.06 -9.71
CA LEU A 40 4.81 4.45 -9.30
C LEU A 40 6.30 4.79 -9.18
N ASP A 41 6.63 6.05 -9.42
CA ASP A 41 8.00 6.52 -9.17
C ASP A 41 8.24 6.61 -7.66
N PRO A 42 9.50 6.76 -7.22
CA PRO A 42 9.79 6.77 -5.78
C PRO A 42 9.03 7.82 -4.99
N ASN A 43 8.88 9.03 -5.52
CA ASN A 43 8.20 10.10 -4.80
C ASN A 43 6.72 9.77 -4.60
N ASN A 44 6.04 9.33 -5.66
CA ASN A 44 4.64 8.94 -5.56
C ASN A 44 4.46 7.72 -4.70
N SER A 45 5.41 6.79 -4.73
CA SER A 45 5.36 5.61 -3.87
C SER A 45 5.35 6.00 -2.40
N TRP A 46 6.24 6.90 -1.99
CA TRP A 46 6.30 7.32 -0.60
C TRP A 46 5.07 8.11 -0.18
N GLU A 47 4.50 8.90 -1.08
CA GLU A 47 3.26 9.61 -0.78
C GLU A 47 2.10 8.65 -0.52
N ILE A 48 2.02 7.57 -1.31
CA ILE A 48 0.98 6.56 -1.11
C ILE A 48 1.19 5.83 0.22
N MET A 49 2.43 5.46 0.55
CA MET A 49 2.72 4.78 1.82
C MET A 49 2.42 5.68 3.00
N LYS A 50 2.73 6.97 2.88
CA LYS A 50 2.42 7.93 3.93
C LYS A 50 0.90 8.05 4.14
N LEU A 51 0.16 8.07 3.04
CA LEU A 51 -1.30 8.12 3.13
C LEU A 51 -1.85 6.87 3.82
N LEU A 52 -1.32 5.69 3.48
CA LEU A 52 -1.74 4.45 4.13
C LEU A 52 -1.44 4.48 5.62
N GLU A 53 -0.31 5.06 6.00
CA GLU A 53 0.04 5.20 7.41
C GLU A 53 -0.94 6.13 8.14
N GLU A 54 -1.33 7.22 7.50
CA GLU A 54 -2.32 8.14 8.07
C GLU A 54 -3.68 7.46 8.26
N ILE A 55 -4.07 6.65 7.28
CA ILE A 55 -5.32 5.89 7.36
C ILE A 55 -5.26 4.92 8.55
N ASN A 56 -4.13 4.25 8.73
CA ASN A 56 -3.94 3.36 9.86
C ASN A 56 -4.02 4.10 11.19
N GLU A 57 -3.39 5.27 11.26
CA GLU A 57 -3.41 6.07 12.48
C GLU A 57 -4.80 6.55 12.85
N SER A 58 -5.68 6.67 11.87
CA SER A 58 -7.07 7.08 12.12
C SER A 58 -7.95 5.93 12.64
N GLY A 59 -7.40 4.73 12.75
CA GLY A 59 -8.12 3.60 13.34
C GLY A 59 -8.39 2.44 12.41
N THR A 60 -8.03 2.54 11.14
CA THR A 60 -8.24 1.47 10.18
C THR A 60 -7.03 0.53 10.18
N THR A 61 -7.29 -0.77 10.24
CA THR A 61 -6.22 -1.75 10.06
C THR A 61 -5.88 -1.81 8.58
N VAL A 62 -4.61 -1.60 8.25
CA VAL A 62 -4.17 -1.60 6.86
C VAL A 62 -3.27 -2.80 6.61
N VAL A 63 -3.61 -3.59 5.60
CA VAL A 63 -2.80 -4.73 5.18
C VAL A 63 -2.24 -4.39 3.80
N VAL A 64 -0.92 -4.37 3.69
CA VAL A 64 -0.25 -4.06 2.42
C VAL A 64 0.42 -5.33 1.91
N VAL A 65 0.10 -5.71 0.68
CA VAL A 65 0.75 -6.83 0.01
C VAL A 65 1.75 -6.26 -0.97
N THR A 66 3.03 -6.54 -0.79
CA THR A 66 4.06 -5.96 -1.64
C THR A 66 5.31 -6.83 -1.71
N HIS A 67 6.04 -6.70 -2.81
CA HIS A 67 7.36 -7.31 -2.98
C HIS A 67 8.47 -6.26 -2.85
N ASN A 68 8.13 -5.03 -2.53
CA ASN A 68 9.10 -3.94 -2.44
C ASN A 68 9.79 -3.96 -1.07
N ARG A 69 10.98 -4.60 -1.01
CA ARG A 69 11.70 -4.74 0.26
C ARG A 69 12.16 -3.41 0.85
N GLU A 70 12.45 -2.44 -0.01
CA GLU A 70 12.88 -1.13 0.47
C GLU A 70 11.78 -0.46 1.29
N ILE A 71 10.56 -0.50 0.78
CA ILE A 71 9.40 0.06 1.48
C ILE A 71 9.14 -0.73 2.77
N VAL A 72 9.17 -2.05 2.70
CA VAL A 72 8.94 -2.89 3.88
C VAL A 72 9.92 -2.55 4.99
N ASN A 73 11.21 -2.47 4.65
CA ASN A 73 12.23 -2.17 5.65
C ASN A 73 12.14 -0.75 6.19
N ALA A 74 11.79 0.20 5.36
CA ALA A 74 11.71 1.60 5.78
C ALA A 74 10.51 1.88 6.67
N MET A 75 9.39 1.20 6.45
CA MET A 75 8.16 1.47 7.19
C MET A 75 8.20 0.94 8.63
N GLN A 76 9.03 -0.07 8.92
CA GLN A 76 9.17 -0.64 10.25
C GLN A 76 7.85 -1.08 10.88
N LYS A 77 7.01 -1.70 10.09
CA LYS A 77 5.73 -2.26 10.53
C LYS A 77 5.86 -3.79 10.64
N ARG A 78 4.81 -4.42 11.13
CA ARG A 78 4.78 -5.88 11.19
C ARG A 78 4.84 -6.46 9.78
N VAL A 79 5.70 -7.44 9.57
CA VAL A 79 5.90 -8.08 8.27
C VAL A 79 5.65 -9.57 8.39
N ILE A 80 4.70 -10.05 7.59
CA ILE A 80 4.42 -11.48 7.49
C ILE A 80 4.91 -11.91 6.11
N THR A 81 5.87 -12.82 6.08
CA THR A 81 6.44 -13.30 4.83
C THR A 81 5.84 -14.66 4.48
N MET A 82 5.38 -14.77 3.24
CA MET A 82 4.77 -16.01 2.76
C MET A 82 5.54 -16.55 1.56
N LYS A 83 5.63 -17.86 1.50
CA LYS A 83 6.25 -18.55 0.38
C LYS A 83 5.41 -19.79 0.06
N LYS A 84 4.98 -19.88 -1.20
CA LYS A 84 4.14 -21.00 -1.66
C LYS A 84 2.92 -21.21 -0.80
N GLY A 85 2.29 -20.12 -0.38
CA GLY A 85 1.07 -20.16 0.42
C GLY A 85 1.29 -20.45 1.90
N VAL A 86 2.52 -20.52 2.35
CA VAL A 86 2.85 -20.83 3.75
C VAL A 86 3.55 -19.64 4.39
N ILE A 87 3.15 -19.31 5.62
CA ILE A 87 3.83 -18.26 6.38
C ILE A 87 5.17 -18.79 6.85
N ILE A 88 6.26 -18.12 6.47
CA ILE A 88 7.60 -18.52 6.86
C ILE A 88 8.23 -17.60 7.91
N SER A 89 7.68 -16.41 8.09
CA SER A 89 8.15 -15.52 9.15
C SER A 89 7.09 -14.49 9.49
N ASP A 90 7.18 -13.95 10.70
CA ASP A 90 6.27 -12.92 11.21
C ASP A 90 7.09 -12.04 12.15
N GLU A 91 7.54 -10.90 11.63
CA GLU A 91 8.39 -9.96 12.36
C GLU A 91 7.62 -8.71 12.72
N GLU A 92 7.72 -8.25 13.95
CA GLU A 92 6.96 -7.08 14.39
C GLU A 92 7.42 -5.78 13.77
N LYS A 93 8.70 -5.65 13.43
CA LYS A 93 9.23 -4.41 12.86
C LYS A 93 10.20 -4.69 11.74
N GLY A 94 9.77 -4.42 10.51
CA GLY A 94 10.62 -4.58 9.34
C GLY A 94 11.00 -6.02 9.10
N GLY A 95 12.15 -6.24 8.54
CA GLY A 95 12.64 -7.62 8.40
C GLY A 95 12.11 -8.35 7.18
N TYR A 96 12.24 -7.75 6.02
CA TYR A 96 11.92 -8.46 4.78
C TYR A 96 12.82 -9.69 4.65
N ILE A 97 12.23 -10.86 4.48
CA ILE A 97 12.94 -12.10 4.30
C ILE A 97 13.01 -12.42 2.81
N ASP A 98 14.23 -12.49 2.29
CA ASP A 98 14.45 -12.80 0.89
C ASP A 98 14.88 -14.26 0.77
N GLU A 99 13.91 -15.14 0.69
CA GLU A 99 14.14 -16.58 0.61
C GLU A 99 14.04 -17.03 -0.84
N ASP A 100 15.16 -17.26 -1.45
CA ASP A 100 15.19 -17.73 -2.84
C ASP A 100 15.05 -19.24 -2.92
#